data_de48039b73ac3e9cb2d4eda93ff9336a
#
_entry.id   de48039b73ac3e9cb2d4eda93ff9336a
#
_cell.length_a   1.000
_cell.length_b   1.000
_cell.length_c   1.000
_cell.angle_alpha   90.00
_cell.angle_beta   90.00
_cell.angle_gamma   90.00
#
_symmetry.space_group_name_H-M   'P 1'
#
loop_
_entity.id
_entity.type
_entity.pdbx_description
1 polymer ?
#
loop_
_entity_poly.entity_id
_entity_poly.type
_entity_poly.pdbx_seq_one_letter_code
_entity_poly.pdbx_strand_id
1 'polypeptide(L)'
;MEEKIKQAIENIAKNLEVHKEYIRFDNTEQIYIIEDYLDNKIIEIKKDIKFDNLMDYPLKFSYCNFLETVIGWNKTFKEKIIFKEVVFCKVVNFSFSIFDKNINFSNVKFEDKLYFEKCQFKEKFEFFGINNLKVEFNNSLFEKEVYFGKEINDKNIEKSNSFGSCSFEYANFSNCYF
;
A
#
# COMPACT_ATOMS: atom_id res chain seq x y z
N MET A 1 -24.49 -2.86 -11.78
CA MET A 1 -23.35 -3.12 -10.86
C MET A 1 -22.20 -3.78 -11.59
N GLU A 2 -22.41 -4.90 -12.29
CA GLU A 2 -21.38 -5.64 -13.04
C GLU A 2 -20.64 -4.80 -14.08
N GLU A 3 -21.35 -3.97 -14.85
CA GLU A 3 -20.71 -3.11 -15.87
C GLU A 3 -19.74 -2.09 -15.27
N LYS A 4 -20.07 -1.52 -14.11
CA LYS A 4 -19.17 -0.59 -13.41
C LYS A 4 -17.92 -1.30 -12.89
N ILE A 5 -18.05 -2.51 -12.38
CA ILE A 5 -16.93 -3.33 -11.92
C ILE A 5 -16.02 -3.67 -13.09
N LYS A 6 -16.58 -4.10 -14.22
CA LYS A 6 -15.83 -4.41 -15.45
C LYS A 6 -15.05 -3.21 -15.96
N GLN A 7 -15.69 -2.04 -16.04
CA GLN A 7 -15.03 -0.80 -16.43
C GLN A 7 -13.90 -0.40 -15.48
N ALA A 8 -14.09 -0.58 -14.18
CA ALA A 8 -13.06 -0.32 -13.18
C ALA A 8 -11.86 -1.26 -13.36
N ILE A 9 -12.11 -2.56 -13.57
CA ILE A 9 -11.05 -3.55 -13.84
C ILE A 9 -10.22 -3.14 -15.08
N GLU A 10 -10.88 -2.74 -16.16
CA GLU A 10 -10.21 -2.29 -17.38
C GLU A 10 -9.36 -1.03 -17.14
N ASN A 11 -9.89 -0.06 -16.35
CA ASN A 11 -9.16 1.15 -16.00
C ASN A 11 -7.94 0.84 -15.11
N ILE A 12 -8.09 -0.01 -14.10
CA ILE A 12 -6.99 -0.41 -13.22
C ILE A 12 -5.92 -1.14 -14.04
N ALA A 13 -6.30 -2.13 -14.86
CA ALA A 13 -5.39 -2.89 -15.72
C ALA A 13 -4.58 -1.97 -16.66
N LYS A 14 -5.25 -1.01 -17.28
CA LYS A 14 -4.61 -0.01 -18.15
C LYS A 14 -3.63 0.88 -17.39
N ASN A 15 -3.98 1.34 -16.19
CA ASN A 15 -3.11 2.21 -15.40
C ASN A 15 -1.89 1.48 -14.83
N LEU A 16 -2.02 0.18 -14.55
CA LEU A 16 -0.92 -0.66 -14.05
C LEU A 16 -0.12 -1.31 -15.19
N GLU A 17 -0.62 -1.32 -16.43
CA GLU A 17 -0.12 -2.09 -17.59
C GLU A 17 0.02 -3.58 -17.28
N VAL A 18 -0.98 -4.13 -16.62
CA VAL A 18 -1.08 -5.55 -16.33
C VAL A 18 -2.27 -6.19 -17.05
N HIS A 19 -2.27 -7.51 -17.19
CA HIS A 19 -3.40 -8.21 -17.77
C HIS A 19 -4.63 -8.11 -16.88
N LYS A 20 -5.81 -7.82 -17.45
CA LYS A 20 -7.04 -7.65 -16.67
C LYS A 20 -7.46 -8.91 -15.90
N GLU A 21 -7.03 -10.07 -16.33
CA GLU A 21 -7.26 -11.35 -15.66
C GLU A 21 -6.57 -11.45 -14.29
N TYR A 22 -5.58 -10.61 -14.01
CA TYR A 22 -4.97 -10.49 -12.69
C TYR A 22 -5.78 -9.62 -11.73
N ILE A 23 -6.92 -9.06 -12.17
CA ILE A 23 -7.72 -8.16 -11.37
C ILE A 23 -9.11 -8.75 -11.18
N ARG A 24 -9.49 -8.95 -9.94
CA ARG A 24 -10.86 -9.36 -9.56
C ARG A 24 -11.45 -8.42 -8.53
N PHE A 25 -12.77 -8.33 -8.50
CA PHE A 25 -13.48 -7.61 -7.45
C PHE A 25 -13.99 -8.59 -6.39
N ASP A 26 -13.63 -8.33 -5.14
CA ASP A 26 -14.12 -9.08 -3.99
C ASP A 26 -15.40 -8.40 -3.46
N ASN A 27 -16.53 -9.06 -3.62
CA ASN A 27 -17.83 -8.54 -3.21
C ASN A 27 -18.00 -8.46 -1.68
N THR A 28 -17.25 -9.28 -0.93
CA THR A 28 -17.33 -9.30 0.53
C THR A 28 -16.56 -8.12 1.12
N GLU A 29 -15.32 -7.95 0.68
CA GLU A 29 -14.45 -6.88 1.14
C GLU A 29 -14.66 -5.56 0.40
N GLN A 30 -15.44 -5.57 -0.70
CA GLN A 30 -15.66 -4.41 -1.58
C GLN A 30 -14.33 -3.79 -2.04
N ILE A 31 -13.45 -4.63 -2.64
CA ILE A 31 -12.08 -4.24 -3.02
C ILE A 31 -11.67 -4.91 -4.32
N TYR A 32 -10.89 -4.20 -5.14
CA TYR A 32 -10.23 -4.76 -6.31
C TYR A 32 -8.91 -5.39 -5.89
N ILE A 33 -8.74 -6.68 -6.15
CA ILE A 33 -7.54 -7.45 -5.81
C ILE A 33 -6.72 -7.66 -7.07
N ILE A 34 -5.46 -7.28 -7.02
CA ILE A 34 -4.46 -7.45 -8.07
C ILE A 34 -3.55 -8.59 -7.64
N GLU A 35 -3.75 -9.78 -8.23
CA GLU A 35 -2.96 -10.98 -7.97
C GLU A 35 -3.10 -11.99 -9.12
N ASP A 36 -2.09 -12.81 -9.35
CA ASP A 36 -2.20 -13.98 -10.22
C ASP A 36 -2.75 -15.17 -9.43
N TYR A 37 -4.08 -15.25 -9.35
CA TYR A 37 -4.79 -16.29 -8.60
C TYR A 37 -4.85 -17.64 -9.32
N LEU A 38 -4.45 -17.71 -10.59
CA LEU A 38 -4.45 -18.93 -11.38
C LEU A 38 -3.15 -19.72 -11.18
N ASP A 39 -2.04 -19.03 -11.35
CA ASP A 39 -0.71 -19.66 -11.31
C ASP A 39 0.07 -19.33 -10.04
N ASN A 40 -0.44 -18.46 -9.16
CA ASN A 40 0.23 -17.92 -7.98
C ASN A 40 1.63 -17.35 -8.29
N LYS A 41 1.77 -16.74 -9.45
CA LYS A 41 3.01 -16.08 -9.87
C LYS A 41 3.07 -14.64 -9.37
N ILE A 42 4.27 -14.13 -9.28
CA ILE A 42 4.50 -12.72 -8.97
C ILE A 42 4.15 -11.89 -10.20
N ILE A 43 3.29 -10.87 -10.01
CA ILE A 43 2.99 -9.88 -11.04
C ILE A 43 4.08 -8.81 -11.03
N GLU A 44 4.76 -8.63 -12.15
CA GLU A 44 5.72 -7.54 -12.33
C GLU A 44 5.06 -6.30 -12.95
N ILE A 45 5.07 -5.18 -12.21
CA ILE A 45 4.60 -3.88 -12.68
C ILE A 45 5.83 -3.08 -13.13
N LYS A 46 5.99 -2.94 -14.46
CA LYS A 46 7.24 -2.49 -15.12
C LYS A 46 7.24 -1.02 -15.51
N LYS A 47 6.43 -0.21 -14.86
CA LYS A 47 6.31 1.23 -15.15
C LYS A 47 6.21 2.04 -13.87
N ASP A 48 6.47 3.33 -13.99
CA ASP A 48 6.15 4.30 -12.95
C ASP A 48 4.64 4.34 -12.70
N ILE A 49 4.24 4.12 -11.46
CA ILE A 49 2.84 4.19 -11.07
C ILE A 49 2.54 5.57 -10.50
N LYS A 50 1.56 6.25 -11.10
CA LYS A 50 0.96 7.47 -10.58
C LYS A 50 -0.47 7.18 -10.15
N PHE A 51 -0.78 7.48 -8.90
CA PHE A 51 -2.10 7.18 -8.33
C PHE A 51 -3.23 8.11 -8.79
N ASP A 52 -2.99 9.05 -9.71
CA ASP A 52 -4.01 9.99 -10.19
C ASP A 52 -5.32 9.34 -10.64
N ASN A 53 -5.22 8.20 -11.30
CA ASN A 53 -6.38 7.46 -11.81
C ASN A 53 -6.72 6.20 -11.00
N LEU A 54 -6.04 5.99 -9.87
CA LEU A 54 -6.19 4.79 -9.05
C LEU A 54 -6.70 5.10 -7.63
N MET A 55 -6.56 6.35 -7.16
CA MET A 55 -6.86 6.75 -5.78
C MET A 55 -8.35 6.69 -5.40
N ASP A 56 -9.24 6.58 -6.37
CA ASP A 56 -10.69 6.45 -6.14
C ASP A 56 -11.17 4.98 -6.14
N TYR A 57 -10.25 4.02 -6.27
CA TYR A 57 -10.55 2.60 -6.17
C TYR A 57 -10.01 2.01 -4.88
N PRO A 58 -10.81 1.19 -4.17
CA PRO A 58 -10.28 0.36 -3.08
C PRO A 58 -9.40 -0.74 -3.69
N LEU A 59 -8.10 -0.75 -3.35
CA LEU A 59 -7.10 -1.59 -4.02
C LEU A 59 -6.37 -2.49 -3.02
N LYS A 60 -6.18 -3.75 -3.42
CA LYS A 60 -5.30 -4.70 -2.73
C LYS A 60 -4.33 -5.30 -3.74
N PHE A 61 -3.06 -5.04 -3.54
CA PHE A 61 -1.98 -5.68 -4.29
C PHE A 61 -1.46 -6.87 -3.48
N SER A 62 -1.44 -8.04 -4.11
CA SER A 62 -0.93 -9.27 -3.50
C SER A 62 0.08 -9.93 -4.44
N TYR A 63 1.24 -10.29 -3.91
CA TYR A 63 2.32 -10.93 -4.68
C TYR A 63 2.73 -10.11 -5.93
N CYS A 64 2.91 -8.80 -5.75
CA CYS A 64 3.30 -7.89 -6.82
C CYS A 64 4.71 -7.34 -6.60
N ASN A 65 5.49 -7.18 -7.67
CA ASN A 65 6.74 -6.45 -7.67
C ASN A 65 6.58 -5.17 -8.48
N PHE A 66 6.73 -4.03 -7.83
CA PHE A 66 6.82 -2.73 -8.50
C PHE A 66 8.29 -2.47 -8.85
N LEU A 67 8.62 -2.61 -10.13
CA LEU A 67 10.01 -2.48 -10.61
C LEU A 67 10.45 -1.03 -10.78
N GLU A 68 9.49 -0.10 -10.88
CA GLU A 68 9.72 1.31 -11.06
C GLU A 68 9.08 2.13 -9.93
N THR A 69 9.21 3.46 -9.99
CA THR A 69 8.79 4.38 -8.94
C THR A 69 7.26 4.39 -8.73
N VAL A 70 6.85 4.48 -7.47
CA VAL A 70 5.43 4.62 -7.11
C VAL A 70 5.18 6.00 -6.52
N ILE A 71 4.29 6.78 -7.15
CA ILE A 71 4.03 8.18 -6.82
C ILE A 71 2.55 8.36 -6.47
N GLY A 72 2.30 8.69 -5.21
CA GLY A 72 1.02 9.17 -4.69
C GLY A 72 1.13 10.55 -4.06
N TRP A 73 2.11 11.35 -4.51
CA TRP A 73 2.44 12.66 -3.95
C TRP A 73 1.29 13.67 -4.12
N ASN A 74 0.98 14.41 -3.04
CA ASN A 74 -0.04 15.46 -3.01
C ASN A 74 -1.43 14.99 -3.48
N LYS A 75 -1.90 13.87 -2.94
CA LYS A 75 -3.18 13.24 -3.30
C LYS A 75 -4.10 13.10 -2.08
N THR A 76 -5.40 12.97 -2.35
CA THR A 76 -6.38 12.52 -1.35
C THR A 76 -6.89 11.15 -1.74
N PHE A 77 -6.49 10.14 -0.97
CA PHE A 77 -6.93 8.75 -1.12
C PHE A 77 -8.23 8.56 -0.36
N LYS A 78 -9.34 8.45 -1.09
CA LYS A 78 -10.68 8.29 -0.52
C LYS A 78 -11.01 6.86 -0.16
N GLU A 79 -10.25 5.91 -0.72
CA GLU A 79 -10.46 4.49 -0.60
C GLU A 79 -9.27 3.79 0.04
N LYS A 80 -9.49 2.60 0.58
CA LYS A 80 -8.45 1.80 1.24
C LYS A 80 -7.43 1.27 0.24
N ILE A 81 -6.17 1.21 0.67
CA ILE A 81 -5.08 0.61 -0.12
C ILE A 81 -4.35 -0.40 0.76
N ILE A 82 -4.20 -1.60 0.25
CA ILE A 82 -3.53 -2.71 0.92
C ILE A 82 -2.41 -3.23 0.03
N PHE A 83 -1.21 -3.33 0.59
CA PHE A 83 -0.06 -4.00 -0.02
C PHE A 83 0.29 -5.22 0.83
N LYS A 84 0.18 -6.40 0.24
CA LYS A 84 0.47 -7.67 0.90
C LYS A 84 1.45 -8.50 0.08
N GLU A 85 2.55 -8.94 0.71
CA GLU A 85 3.60 -9.73 0.01
C GLU A 85 4.10 -9.00 -1.26
N VAL A 86 4.39 -7.71 -1.15
CA VAL A 86 4.78 -6.83 -2.26
C VAL A 86 6.26 -6.43 -2.13
N VAL A 87 6.93 -6.30 -3.26
CA VAL A 87 8.28 -5.72 -3.33
C VAL A 87 8.23 -4.40 -4.10
N PHE A 88 8.76 -3.35 -3.50
CA PHE A 88 9.04 -2.08 -4.16
C PHE A 88 10.54 -1.97 -4.44
N CYS A 89 10.92 -2.02 -5.72
CA CYS A 89 12.32 -1.98 -6.14
C CYS A 89 12.90 -0.56 -6.22
N LYS A 90 12.04 0.45 -6.30
CA LYS A 90 12.40 1.86 -6.39
C LYS A 90 11.66 2.68 -5.32
N VAL A 91 11.89 3.98 -5.34
CA VAL A 91 11.26 4.94 -4.43
C VAL A 91 9.74 4.85 -4.44
N VAL A 92 9.16 4.89 -3.25
CA VAL A 92 7.72 5.05 -3.04
C VAL A 92 7.49 6.40 -2.36
N ASN A 93 6.71 7.28 -2.97
CA ASN A 93 6.49 8.62 -2.44
C ASN A 93 4.99 8.95 -2.34
N PHE A 94 4.50 9.02 -1.12
CA PHE A 94 3.15 9.46 -0.76
C PHE A 94 3.12 10.81 -0.05
N SER A 95 4.22 11.54 0.00
CA SER A 95 4.32 12.79 0.76
C SER A 95 3.24 13.81 0.39
N PHE A 96 2.86 14.65 1.35
CA PHE A 96 1.81 15.67 1.24
C PHE A 96 0.41 15.12 0.96
N SER A 97 0.15 13.87 1.26
CA SER A 97 -1.11 13.20 0.93
C SER A 97 -2.00 12.99 2.14
N ILE A 98 -3.30 12.89 1.87
CA ILE A 98 -4.35 12.62 2.85
C ILE A 98 -4.90 11.23 2.58
N PHE A 99 -4.94 10.38 3.59
CA PHE A 99 -5.56 9.06 3.55
C PHE A 99 -6.86 9.10 4.35
N ASP A 100 -8.00 9.16 3.66
CA ASP A 100 -9.34 9.17 4.27
C ASP A 100 -9.74 7.79 4.78
N LYS A 101 -9.13 6.72 4.24
CA LYS A 101 -9.29 5.32 4.66
C LYS A 101 -7.94 4.71 5.02
N ASN A 102 -7.97 3.50 5.57
CA ASN A 102 -6.75 2.82 5.99
C ASN A 102 -5.81 2.52 4.81
N ILE A 103 -4.53 2.69 5.07
CA ILE A 103 -3.45 2.14 4.25
C ILE A 103 -2.70 1.09 5.07
N ASN A 104 -2.45 -0.06 4.46
CA ASN A 104 -1.86 -1.22 5.12
C ASN A 104 -0.70 -1.78 4.30
N PHE A 105 0.39 -2.10 4.99
CA PHE A 105 1.54 -2.80 4.43
C PHE A 105 1.80 -4.05 5.26
N SER A 106 1.66 -5.22 4.63
CA SER A 106 1.84 -6.52 5.28
C SER A 106 2.84 -7.36 4.50
N ASN A 107 3.93 -7.76 5.14
CA ASN A 107 5.02 -8.52 4.52
C ASN A 107 5.58 -7.86 3.25
N VAL A 108 5.84 -6.56 3.33
CA VAL A 108 6.33 -5.76 2.21
C VAL A 108 7.83 -5.54 2.32
N LYS A 109 8.54 -5.69 1.21
CA LYS A 109 9.95 -5.35 1.09
C LYS A 109 10.10 -4.04 0.32
N PHE A 110 10.87 -3.11 0.89
CA PHE A 110 11.32 -1.90 0.20
C PHE A 110 12.81 -2.02 -0.07
N GLU A 111 13.20 -1.92 -1.34
CA GLU A 111 14.64 -1.92 -1.75
C GLU A 111 15.22 -0.51 -1.74
N ASP A 112 14.35 0.51 -1.79
CA ASP A 112 14.69 1.93 -1.70
C ASP A 112 13.80 2.61 -0.64
N LYS A 113 13.75 3.93 -0.60
CA LYS A 113 13.06 4.74 0.40
C LYS A 113 11.56 4.80 0.22
N LEU A 114 10.87 4.90 1.34
CA LEU A 114 9.44 5.23 1.43
C LEU A 114 9.27 6.60 2.09
N TYR A 115 8.52 7.48 1.44
CA TYR A 115 8.25 8.82 1.93
C TYR A 115 6.77 9.01 2.26
N PHE A 116 6.51 9.46 3.49
CA PHE A 116 5.21 9.90 4.01
C PHE A 116 5.31 11.27 4.69
N GLU A 117 6.17 12.16 4.20
CA GLU A 117 6.31 13.49 4.79
C GLU A 117 5.03 14.30 4.67
N LYS A 118 4.65 15.01 5.74
CA LYS A 118 3.47 15.89 5.78
C LYS A 118 2.18 15.20 5.32
N CYS A 119 2.02 13.93 5.66
CA CYS A 119 0.80 13.18 5.39
C CYS A 119 -0.19 13.33 6.55
N GLN A 120 -1.47 13.12 6.22
CA GLN A 120 -2.55 13.00 7.20
C GLN A 120 -3.21 11.63 7.04
N PHE A 121 -3.16 10.83 8.10
CA PHE A 121 -3.80 9.52 8.17
C PHE A 121 -5.04 9.63 9.07
N LYS A 122 -6.23 9.61 8.47
CA LYS A 122 -7.49 9.78 9.20
C LYS A 122 -8.04 8.48 9.77
N GLU A 123 -7.57 7.36 9.27
CA GLU A 123 -7.94 6.03 9.73
C GLU A 123 -6.69 5.24 10.13
N LYS A 124 -6.89 4.01 10.58
CA LYS A 124 -5.86 3.10 11.04
C LYS A 124 -4.72 2.94 10.01
N PHE A 125 -3.48 3.06 10.49
CA PHE A 125 -2.28 2.80 9.72
C PHE A 125 -1.61 1.53 10.22
N GLU A 126 -1.32 0.60 9.33
CA GLU A 126 -0.77 -0.71 9.68
C GLU A 126 0.49 -1.04 8.88
N PHE A 127 1.51 -1.48 9.60
CA PHE A 127 2.83 -1.75 9.07
C PHE A 127 3.37 -3.04 9.71
N PHE A 128 3.23 -4.18 9.02
CA PHE A 128 3.59 -5.49 9.55
C PHE A 128 4.56 -6.24 8.65
N GLY A 129 5.53 -6.93 9.26
CA GLY A 129 6.45 -7.80 8.54
C GLY A 129 7.31 -7.08 7.50
N ILE A 130 7.69 -5.85 7.78
CA ILE A 130 8.46 -5.00 6.87
C ILE A 130 9.96 -5.27 7.06
N ASN A 131 10.67 -5.47 5.95
CA ASN A 131 12.10 -5.71 5.97
C ASN A 131 12.88 -4.57 5.33
N ASN A 132 13.98 -4.15 6.01
CA ASN A 132 14.97 -3.20 5.52
C ASN A 132 14.40 -1.85 5.08
N LEU A 133 13.47 -1.31 5.88
CA LEU A 133 12.79 -0.07 5.55
C LEU A 133 13.63 1.17 5.88
N LYS A 134 13.68 2.08 4.91
CA LYS A 134 14.08 3.48 5.12
C LYS A 134 12.83 4.34 4.90
N VAL A 135 12.23 4.84 5.98
CA VAL A 135 10.97 5.58 5.90
C VAL A 135 11.06 6.94 6.58
N GLU A 136 10.41 7.91 5.99
CA GLU A 136 10.32 9.27 6.51
C GLU A 136 8.84 9.65 6.70
N PHE A 137 8.43 9.86 7.97
CA PHE A 137 7.09 10.32 8.38
C PHE A 137 7.11 11.76 8.91
N ASN A 138 8.11 12.55 8.56
CA ASN A 138 8.32 13.88 9.13
C ASN A 138 7.09 14.78 8.93
N ASN A 139 6.68 15.48 10.00
CA ASN A 139 5.52 16.37 10.02
C ASN A 139 4.18 15.70 9.67
N SER A 140 4.06 14.40 9.83
CA SER A 140 2.81 13.67 9.54
C SER A 140 1.90 13.57 10.75
N LEU A 141 0.60 13.56 10.49
CA LEU A 141 -0.47 13.46 11.48
C LEU A 141 -1.16 12.11 11.37
N PHE A 142 -1.21 11.38 12.46
CA PHE A 142 -1.96 10.14 12.59
C PHE A 142 -3.15 10.37 13.55
N GLU A 143 -4.37 10.37 13.01
CA GLU A 143 -5.59 10.68 13.80
C GLU A 143 -6.15 9.45 14.51
N LYS A 144 -5.78 8.26 14.06
CA LYS A 144 -6.21 6.98 14.62
C LYS A 144 -5.01 6.14 15.03
N GLU A 145 -5.27 4.91 15.37
CA GLU A 145 -4.29 3.91 15.79
C GLU A 145 -3.24 3.63 14.72
N VAL A 146 -2.00 3.56 15.15
CA VAL A 146 -0.87 3.17 14.31
C VAL A 146 -0.28 1.88 14.87
N TYR A 147 -0.11 0.89 14.01
CA TYR A 147 0.48 -0.38 14.37
C TYR A 147 1.78 -0.58 13.60
N PHE A 148 2.89 -0.44 14.31
CA PHE A 148 4.20 -0.89 13.87
C PHE A 148 4.48 -2.20 14.59
N GLY A 149 4.18 -3.32 13.97
CA GLY A 149 4.18 -4.52 14.74
C GLY A 149 4.51 -5.77 13.97
N LYS A 150 4.17 -6.85 14.59
CA LYS A 150 4.40 -8.21 14.23
C LYS A 150 3.09 -8.80 13.72
N GLU A 151 3.06 -9.33 12.51
CA GLU A 151 1.93 -10.13 12.07
C GLU A 151 2.01 -11.50 12.76
N ILE A 152 1.01 -11.82 13.58
CA ILE A 152 0.82 -13.17 14.11
C ILE A 152 -0.10 -13.88 13.12
N ASN A 153 0.44 -14.78 12.32
CA ASN A 153 -0.37 -15.63 11.48
C ASN A 153 -0.72 -16.94 12.21
N ASP A 154 -1.72 -17.68 11.71
CA ASP A 154 -2.22 -18.94 12.28
C ASP A 154 -1.15 -20.05 12.45
N LYS A 155 0.05 -19.85 11.94
CA LYS A 155 1.19 -20.77 12.04
C LYS A 155 2.25 -20.36 13.07
N ASN A 156 1.98 -19.36 13.93
CA ASN A 156 2.92 -18.79 14.90
C ASN A 156 4.27 -18.33 14.29
N ILE A 157 4.31 -18.01 13.01
CA ILE A 157 5.49 -17.44 12.37
C ILE A 157 5.47 -15.95 12.62
N GLU A 158 6.25 -15.55 13.59
CA GLU A 158 6.41 -14.16 13.96
C GLU A 158 7.33 -13.44 12.96
N LYS A 159 6.78 -12.51 12.17
CA LYS A 159 7.59 -11.61 11.34
C LYS A 159 7.66 -10.24 12.03
N SER A 160 8.81 -9.89 12.54
CA SER A 160 9.08 -8.56 13.10
C SER A 160 9.42 -7.58 11.99
N ASN A 161 9.17 -6.28 12.23
CA ASN A 161 9.67 -5.22 11.36
C ASN A 161 11.18 -5.06 11.54
N SER A 162 11.88 -4.80 10.43
CA SER A 162 13.28 -4.41 10.42
C SER A 162 13.38 -3.04 9.74
N PHE A 163 13.86 -2.04 10.50
CA PHE A 163 14.05 -0.69 10.00
C PHE A 163 15.53 -0.43 9.75
N GLY A 164 15.89 -0.03 8.54
CA GLY A 164 17.23 0.45 8.22
C GLY A 164 17.45 1.87 8.75
N SER A 165 16.48 2.76 8.54
CA SER A 165 16.39 4.08 9.18
C SER A 165 14.93 4.55 9.15
N CYS A 166 14.51 5.18 10.25
CA CYS A 166 13.15 5.70 10.37
C CYS A 166 13.22 7.12 10.94
N SER A 167 12.54 8.07 10.30
CA SER A 167 12.43 9.43 10.80
C SER A 167 10.98 9.80 11.07
N PHE A 168 10.71 10.30 12.27
CA PHE A 168 9.40 10.77 12.74
C PHE A 168 9.49 12.21 13.27
N GLU A 169 10.38 13.01 12.72
CA GLU A 169 10.59 14.39 13.18
C GLU A 169 9.28 15.20 13.06
N TYR A 170 8.84 15.78 14.18
CA TYR A 170 7.55 16.49 14.30
C TYR A 170 6.30 15.69 13.89
N ALA A 171 6.36 14.37 13.85
CA ALA A 171 5.18 13.54 13.63
C ALA A 171 4.28 13.55 14.88
N ASN A 172 2.98 13.62 14.68
CA ASN A 172 1.98 13.62 15.74
C ASN A 172 1.19 12.31 15.71
N PHE A 173 1.21 11.61 16.84
CA PHE A 173 0.53 10.33 17.02
C PHE A 173 -0.53 10.46 18.11
N SER A 174 -1.79 10.28 17.76
CA SER A 174 -2.89 10.36 18.73
C SER A 174 -3.05 9.07 19.56
N ASN A 175 -2.86 7.91 18.94
CA ASN A 175 -2.98 6.60 19.58
C ASN A 175 -2.01 5.61 18.91
N CYS A 176 -0.85 5.36 19.50
CA CYS A 176 0.15 4.46 18.91
C CYS A 176 0.41 3.24 19.78
N TYR A 177 0.56 2.11 19.09
CA TYR A 177 1.04 0.84 19.65
C TYR A 177 2.31 0.43 18.90
N PHE A 178 3.44 0.34 19.63
CA PHE A 178 4.74 -0.07 19.11
C PHE A 178 5.07 -1.49 19.55
#